data_262aa418d90ecc07c54faa087acd57a4
#
_entry.id   262aa418d90ecc07c54faa087acd57a4
#
_cell.length_a   1.000
_cell.length_b   1.000
_cell.length_c   1.000
_cell.angle_alpha   90.00
_cell.angle_beta   90.00
_cell.angle_gamma   90.00
#
_symmetry.space_group_name_H-M   'P 1'
#
loop_
_entity.id
_entity.type
_entity.pdbx_description
1 polymer ?
#
loop_
_entity_poly.entity_id
_entity_poly.type
_entity_poly.pdbx_seq_one_letter_code
_entity_poly.pdbx_strand_id
1 'polypeptide(L)'
;MKKIILGWILLQACFYGAIAQNKINSNFANSWTDSVYNSLSEDERIAQLMVVRLSSIDSKTKLITFFDDKVAGLVKQYNIGGICLFQGGPVKQALILNKLQAAAKTPILICIDGENGVGMRMTDSVLPLPRQMMLGAVQDTNIIYQYGKIAGEQCKRMGIQVNYAPVVDVNNNPNNPVINDRSFGEDKYKVAQFGIQYMKGLQDVGVMACAKHFPGHGDVAVDSHLDLPVINKSMAQLDSLELYPFREIFKAGIGSVMVAHLYIPAIDSAAHRATSISKNNVTGLLRNQLGYQGLTFTDALEMQGVKKYFPGGEASVQSIIAGNDMLCLPEDVPAAISKIKDAIKDERLSWADIELHCKKVLAAKYQYGLSQLQPINTENLANDLNSKVNDMRKQVAENALTVLKKSDDIFFPMIAPEKPVTDEVVYVSIGTSSDNAFAKRMRNDYGAAVFYFNYKQDAARILSTVELIKKRYKKVVIGIHNYNRAPANNFGISKAAIDLVTQLQQQANSVTFVFGNPYAIKNWCTAKNLIACYEDDAIIQNIAIDLLQGKIAAKGKLPVTVCEEYKFGSGITTSVFSAHGGNRPCGHRQ
;
A
#
# COMPACT_ATOMS: atom_id res chain seq x y z
N MET A 1 -26.69 -6.72 -49.60
CA MET A 1 -25.45 -7.41 -49.22
C MET A 1 -24.16 -6.54 -49.24
N LYS A 2 -24.12 -5.33 -49.85
CA LYS A 2 -22.92 -4.47 -49.89
C LYS A 2 -22.73 -3.53 -48.66
N LYS A 3 -23.70 -3.39 -47.76
CA LYS A 3 -23.60 -2.51 -46.57
C LYS A 3 -23.15 -3.22 -45.27
N ILE A 4 -23.13 -4.56 -45.26
CA ILE A 4 -22.72 -5.36 -44.08
C ILE A 4 -21.20 -5.64 -44.09
N ILE A 5 -20.56 -5.62 -45.27
CA ILE A 5 -19.11 -5.88 -45.40
C ILE A 5 -18.25 -4.68 -44.97
N LEU A 6 -18.78 -3.45 -45.09
CA LEU A 6 -18.04 -2.23 -44.69
C LEU A 6 -17.93 -2.04 -43.17
N GLY A 7 -18.90 -2.56 -42.39
CA GLY A 7 -18.89 -2.50 -40.92
C GLY A 7 -17.86 -3.44 -40.28
N TRP A 8 -17.56 -4.57 -40.90
CA TRP A 8 -16.59 -5.54 -40.39
C TRP A 8 -15.13 -5.14 -40.66
N ILE A 9 -14.87 -4.36 -41.70
CA ILE A 9 -13.53 -3.86 -42.03
C ILE A 9 -13.15 -2.71 -41.11
N LEU A 10 -14.09 -1.87 -40.67
CA LEU A 10 -13.85 -0.78 -39.70
C LEU A 10 -13.65 -1.28 -38.26
N LEU A 11 -14.29 -2.40 -37.87
CA LEU A 11 -14.10 -2.99 -36.53
C LEU A 11 -12.75 -3.72 -36.41
N GLN A 12 -12.21 -4.30 -37.48
CA GLN A 12 -10.89 -4.91 -37.49
C GLN A 12 -9.76 -3.87 -37.53
N ALA A 13 -9.96 -2.69 -38.11
CA ALA A 13 -8.96 -1.62 -38.13
C ALA A 13 -8.72 -0.98 -36.74
N CYS A 14 -9.75 -0.96 -35.88
CA CYS A 14 -9.59 -0.46 -34.50
C CYS A 14 -8.84 -1.44 -33.57
N PHE A 15 -8.87 -2.76 -33.86
CA PHE A 15 -8.12 -3.73 -33.03
C PHE A 15 -6.63 -3.84 -33.42
N TYR A 16 -6.25 -3.47 -34.64
CA TYR A 16 -4.87 -3.47 -35.10
C TYR A 16 -4.10 -2.18 -34.69
N GLY A 17 -4.81 -1.10 -34.38
CA GLY A 17 -4.20 0.17 -33.94
C GLY A 17 -3.56 0.12 -32.54
N ALA A 18 -4.06 -0.73 -31.64
CA ALA A 18 -3.54 -0.87 -30.27
C ALA A 18 -2.28 -1.75 -30.16
N ILE A 19 -2.03 -2.60 -31.18
CA ILE A 19 -0.85 -3.50 -31.22
C ILE A 19 0.35 -2.86 -31.94
N ALA A 20 0.11 -1.83 -32.76
CA ALA A 20 1.16 -1.16 -33.53
C ALA A 20 2.00 -0.16 -32.73
N GLN A 21 1.50 0.36 -31.61
CA GLN A 21 2.21 1.36 -30.80
C GLN A 21 3.37 0.79 -29.98
N ASN A 22 3.41 -0.54 -29.74
CA ASN A 22 4.50 -1.19 -28.99
C ASN A 22 5.64 -1.73 -29.88
N LYS A 23 5.54 -1.68 -31.21
CA LYS A 23 6.57 -2.25 -32.12
C LYS A 23 7.62 -1.25 -32.62
N ILE A 24 7.38 0.05 -32.48
CA ILE A 24 8.29 1.07 -33.06
C ILE A 24 9.55 1.30 -32.20
N ASN A 25 9.55 0.91 -30.92
CA ASN A 25 10.67 1.19 -30.02
C ASN A 25 11.65 0.03 -29.77
N SER A 26 11.41 -1.17 -30.28
CA SER A 26 12.25 -2.33 -29.96
C SER A 26 13.68 -2.22 -30.53
N ASN A 27 13.85 -1.72 -31.73
CA ASN A 27 15.17 -1.63 -32.37
C ASN A 27 16.06 -0.53 -31.75
N PHE A 28 15.49 0.61 -31.39
CA PHE A 28 16.23 1.68 -30.72
C PHE A 28 16.56 1.31 -29.25
N ALA A 29 15.64 0.67 -28.55
CA ALA A 29 15.87 0.14 -27.20
C ALA A 29 17.01 -0.88 -27.21
N ASN A 30 17.04 -1.81 -28.16
CA ASN A 30 18.09 -2.79 -28.30
C ASN A 30 19.44 -2.15 -28.61
N SER A 31 19.51 -1.19 -29.55
CA SER A 31 20.76 -0.52 -29.92
C SER A 31 21.35 0.30 -28.76
N TRP A 32 20.52 1.04 -27.98
CA TRP A 32 20.98 1.77 -26.80
C TRP A 32 21.46 0.82 -25.71
N THR A 33 20.69 -0.23 -25.45
CA THR A 33 21.00 -1.26 -24.47
C THR A 33 22.32 -1.95 -24.76
N ASP A 34 22.54 -2.36 -26.02
CA ASP A 34 23.79 -3.00 -26.44
C ASP A 34 24.98 -2.03 -26.39
N SER A 35 24.80 -0.79 -26.81
CA SER A 35 25.84 0.23 -26.75
C SER A 35 26.28 0.50 -25.31
N VAL A 36 25.32 0.66 -24.37
CA VAL A 36 25.64 0.87 -22.96
C VAL A 36 26.29 -0.38 -22.38
N TYR A 37 25.72 -1.57 -22.57
CA TYR A 37 26.27 -2.83 -22.04
C TYR A 37 27.73 -3.04 -22.48
N ASN A 38 28.05 -2.82 -23.75
CA ASN A 38 29.39 -2.98 -24.30
C ASN A 38 30.40 -1.97 -23.74
N SER A 39 29.93 -0.81 -23.25
CA SER A 39 30.78 0.21 -22.62
C SER A 39 31.08 -0.06 -21.14
N LEU A 40 30.39 -1.05 -20.51
CA LEU A 40 30.54 -1.37 -19.10
C LEU A 40 31.68 -2.35 -18.84
N SER A 41 32.45 -2.12 -17.78
CA SER A 41 33.36 -3.11 -17.22
C SER A 41 32.58 -4.28 -16.58
N GLU A 42 33.27 -5.35 -16.25
CA GLU A 42 32.67 -6.52 -15.54
C GLU A 42 32.00 -6.12 -14.23
N ASP A 43 32.68 -5.32 -13.40
CA ASP A 43 32.15 -4.83 -12.12
C ASP A 43 30.92 -3.94 -12.32
N GLU A 44 30.95 -3.05 -13.34
CA GLU A 44 29.82 -2.20 -13.68
C GLU A 44 28.61 -3.02 -14.16
N ARG A 45 28.80 -4.07 -14.98
CA ARG A 45 27.72 -4.97 -15.43
C ARG A 45 27.01 -5.63 -14.26
N ILE A 46 27.77 -6.11 -13.27
CA ILE A 46 27.21 -6.69 -12.04
C ILE A 46 26.51 -5.61 -11.21
N ALA A 47 27.12 -4.43 -11.05
CA ALA A 47 26.59 -3.35 -10.25
C ALA A 47 25.30 -2.74 -10.83
N GLN A 48 25.08 -2.84 -12.17
CA GLN A 48 23.81 -2.45 -12.78
C GLN A 48 22.61 -3.26 -12.25
N LEU A 49 22.82 -4.43 -11.65
CA LEU A 49 21.78 -5.25 -11.03
C LEU A 49 21.45 -4.80 -9.60
N MET A 50 22.15 -3.84 -9.01
CA MET A 50 22.05 -3.49 -7.60
C MET A 50 21.27 -2.19 -7.39
N VAL A 51 20.33 -2.21 -6.42
CA VAL A 51 19.59 -1.04 -5.93
C VAL A 51 20.04 -0.76 -4.51
N VAL A 52 20.56 0.44 -4.23
CA VAL A 52 21.03 0.84 -2.90
C VAL A 52 20.10 1.87 -2.27
N ARG A 53 20.09 1.96 -0.94
CA ARG A 53 19.29 2.97 -0.23
C ARG A 53 19.97 4.35 -0.22
N LEU A 54 19.17 5.41 -0.34
CA LEU A 54 19.66 6.78 -0.20
C LEU A 54 19.67 7.25 1.25
N SER A 55 18.73 6.77 2.06
CA SER A 55 18.58 7.21 3.45
C SER A 55 18.01 6.08 4.33
N SER A 56 18.05 6.29 5.64
CA SER A 56 17.35 5.47 6.63
C SER A 56 16.76 6.34 7.73
N ILE A 57 15.83 5.77 8.50
CA ILE A 57 15.29 6.38 9.72
C ILE A 57 15.57 5.47 10.90
N ASP A 58 16.11 6.04 11.97
CA ASP A 58 16.25 5.31 13.23
C ASP A 58 14.87 5.07 13.86
N SER A 59 14.59 3.83 14.22
CA SER A 59 13.26 3.42 14.72
C SER A 59 12.89 4.06 16.07
N LYS A 60 13.88 4.41 16.89
CA LYS A 60 13.69 4.96 18.24
C LYS A 60 13.74 6.49 18.25
N THR A 61 14.80 7.06 17.69
CA THR A 61 15.04 8.52 17.71
C THR A 61 14.29 9.26 16.61
N LYS A 62 13.82 8.54 15.57
CA LYS A 62 13.22 9.10 14.35
C LYS A 62 14.16 10.00 13.54
N LEU A 63 15.46 9.99 13.85
CA LEU A 63 16.45 10.72 13.06
C LEU A 63 16.63 10.08 11.67
N ILE A 64 16.68 10.93 10.65
CA ILE A 64 16.91 10.53 9.27
C ILE A 64 18.40 10.74 8.94
N THR A 65 19.04 9.66 8.49
CA THR A 65 20.43 9.67 8.01
C THR A 65 20.45 9.50 6.51
N PHE A 66 21.11 10.40 5.81
CA PHE A 66 21.39 10.28 4.38
C PHE A 66 22.76 9.64 4.15
N PHE A 67 22.88 8.83 3.11
CA PHE A 67 24.10 8.12 2.71
C PHE A 67 24.66 8.64 1.38
N ASP A 68 24.42 9.93 1.07
CA ASP A 68 24.73 10.55 -0.21
C ASP A 68 26.20 10.44 -0.60
N ASP A 69 27.15 10.65 0.33
CA ASP A 69 28.59 10.47 0.05
C ASP A 69 28.95 9.01 -0.22
N LYS A 70 28.40 8.05 0.56
CA LYS A 70 28.59 6.62 0.31
C LYS A 70 28.03 6.21 -1.04
N VAL A 71 26.83 6.68 -1.37
CA VAL A 71 26.17 6.37 -2.65
C VAL A 71 26.94 7.01 -3.80
N ALA A 72 27.42 8.24 -3.65
CA ALA A 72 28.28 8.90 -4.65
C ALA A 72 29.57 8.12 -4.91
N GLY A 73 30.19 7.58 -3.87
CA GLY A 73 31.32 6.67 -3.98
C GLY A 73 31.00 5.42 -4.82
N LEU A 74 29.86 4.78 -4.53
CA LEU A 74 29.41 3.59 -5.28
C LEU A 74 29.05 3.92 -6.74
N VAL A 75 28.42 5.06 -7.01
CA VAL A 75 28.15 5.53 -8.38
C VAL A 75 29.44 5.72 -9.16
N LYS A 76 30.43 6.41 -8.57
CA LYS A 76 31.70 6.70 -9.21
C LYS A 76 32.54 5.43 -9.46
N GLN A 77 32.58 4.51 -8.48
CA GLN A 77 33.46 3.34 -8.52
C GLN A 77 32.87 2.19 -9.32
N TYR A 78 31.55 1.94 -9.15
CA TYR A 78 30.89 0.74 -9.67
C TYR A 78 29.77 1.05 -10.66
N ASN A 79 29.39 2.32 -10.84
CA ASN A 79 28.28 2.70 -11.73
C ASN A 79 26.99 1.91 -11.41
N ILE A 80 26.53 1.97 -10.15
CA ILE A 80 25.39 1.19 -9.63
C ILE A 80 24.10 1.39 -10.43
N GLY A 81 23.29 0.33 -10.54
CA GLY A 81 22.09 0.29 -11.37
C GLY A 81 20.93 1.11 -10.87
N GLY A 82 20.69 1.17 -9.55
CA GLY A 82 19.52 1.79 -8.98
C GLY A 82 19.71 2.37 -7.58
N ILE A 83 18.80 3.28 -7.21
CA ILE A 83 18.69 3.87 -5.87
C ILE A 83 17.24 3.75 -5.41
N CYS A 84 17.02 3.28 -4.17
CA CYS A 84 15.71 3.28 -3.52
C CYS A 84 15.61 4.43 -2.52
N LEU A 85 14.54 5.24 -2.66
CA LEU A 85 14.24 6.34 -1.78
C LEU A 85 13.51 5.86 -0.53
N PHE A 86 13.97 6.32 0.61
CA PHE A 86 13.36 6.15 1.93
C PHE A 86 13.04 7.52 2.54
N GLN A 87 12.99 7.59 3.88
CA GLN A 87 12.60 8.81 4.59
C GLN A 87 13.52 9.99 4.29
N GLY A 88 12.91 11.18 4.14
CA GLY A 88 13.59 12.45 3.91
C GLY A 88 12.75 13.42 3.11
N GLY A 89 13.05 14.72 3.20
CA GLY A 89 12.34 15.76 2.48
C GLY A 89 12.48 15.67 0.96
N PRO A 90 11.44 15.96 0.19
CA PRO A 90 11.45 15.82 -1.26
C PRO A 90 12.50 16.71 -1.94
N VAL A 91 12.65 17.96 -1.49
CA VAL A 91 13.63 18.89 -2.06
C VAL A 91 15.06 18.40 -1.85
N LYS A 92 15.39 17.95 -0.60
CA LYS A 92 16.72 17.42 -0.30
C LYS A 92 17.02 16.17 -1.13
N GLN A 93 16.07 15.24 -1.24
CA GLN A 93 16.23 14.04 -2.06
C GLN A 93 16.41 14.39 -3.54
N ALA A 94 15.61 15.30 -4.09
CA ALA A 94 15.73 15.75 -5.47
C ALA A 94 17.10 16.38 -5.79
N LEU A 95 17.63 17.23 -4.90
CA LEU A 95 18.96 17.83 -5.05
C LEU A 95 20.08 16.78 -5.05
N ILE A 96 20.00 15.79 -4.15
CA ILE A 96 20.96 14.68 -4.10
C ILE A 96 20.86 13.84 -5.39
N LEU A 97 19.64 13.47 -5.81
CA LEU A 97 19.42 12.71 -7.04
C LEU A 97 19.99 13.42 -8.28
N ASN A 98 19.76 14.73 -8.41
CA ASN A 98 20.31 15.50 -9.52
C ASN A 98 21.85 15.45 -9.57
N LYS A 99 22.52 15.55 -8.41
CA LYS A 99 23.99 15.41 -8.33
C LYS A 99 24.45 13.99 -8.70
N LEU A 100 23.78 12.96 -8.18
CA LEU A 100 24.14 11.58 -8.45
C LEU A 100 23.91 11.19 -9.92
N GLN A 101 22.79 11.62 -10.51
CA GLN A 101 22.50 11.40 -11.93
C GLN A 101 23.51 12.12 -12.85
N ALA A 102 23.91 13.34 -12.52
CA ALA A 102 24.92 14.09 -13.29
C ALA A 102 26.32 13.44 -13.22
N ALA A 103 26.64 12.73 -12.14
CA ALA A 103 27.90 12.04 -11.96
C ALA A 103 27.92 10.61 -12.52
N ALA A 104 26.75 10.03 -12.80
CA ALA A 104 26.63 8.66 -13.22
C ALA A 104 27.00 8.47 -14.71
N LYS A 105 27.82 7.44 -15.01
CA LYS A 105 28.15 7.03 -16.38
C LYS A 105 26.94 6.45 -17.11
N THR A 106 26.13 5.68 -16.38
CA THR A 106 24.85 5.13 -16.85
C THR A 106 23.74 5.70 -15.98
N PRO A 107 22.63 6.21 -16.55
CA PRO A 107 21.52 6.73 -15.75
C PRO A 107 21.03 5.75 -14.68
N ILE A 108 20.82 6.25 -13.47
CA ILE A 108 20.45 5.46 -12.31
C ILE A 108 18.93 5.27 -12.28
N LEU A 109 18.46 4.03 -12.11
CA LEU A 109 17.05 3.72 -11.93
C LEU A 109 16.60 4.12 -10.51
N ILE A 110 15.68 5.08 -10.41
CA ILE A 110 15.18 5.54 -9.11
C ILE A 110 13.91 4.77 -8.75
N CYS A 111 13.95 4.14 -7.58
CA CYS A 111 12.85 3.34 -7.01
C CYS A 111 12.35 3.99 -5.72
N ILE A 112 11.10 3.71 -5.36
CA ILE A 112 10.53 4.06 -4.06
C ILE A 112 9.61 2.94 -3.56
N ASP A 113 9.58 2.74 -2.25
CA ASP A 113 8.55 1.95 -1.59
C ASP A 113 7.43 2.91 -1.14
N GLY A 114 6.60 3.30 -2.11
CA GLY A 114 5.55 4.31 -1.98
C GLY A 114 4.14 3.74 -2.15
N GLU A 115 3.75 2.74 -1.32
CA GLU A 115 2.47 2.04 -1.41
C GLU A 115 1.26 2.97 -1.32
N ASN A 116 1.37 4.04 -0.55
CA ASN A 116 0.37 5.10 -0.44
C ASN A 116 0.94 6.47 -0.86
N GLY A 117 1.60 6.49 -2.01
CA GLY A 117 2.23 7.66 -2.59
C GLY A 117 3.58 8.01 -1.96
N VAL A 118 4.25 9.02 -2.49
CA VAL A 118 5.58 9.44 -2.01
C VAL A 118 5.54 9.99 -0.57
N GLY A 119 4.38 10.46 -0.11
CA GLY A 119 4.16 10.90 1.28
C GLY A 119 4.37 9.80 2.31
N MET A 120 4.34 8.52 1.93
CA MET A 120 4.72 7.41 2.80
C MET A 120 6.18 7.54 3.29
N ARG A 121 7.05 8.12 2.48
CA ARG A 121 8.49 8.28 2.76
C ARG A 121 8.90 9.72 3.04
N MET A 122 8.20 10.70 2.44
CA MET A 122 8.55 12.12 2.51
C MET A 122 7.65 12.87 3.50
N THR A 123 7.53 12.34 4.72
CA THR A 123 6.55 12.74 5.74
C THR A 123 6.75 14.12 6.35
N ASP A 124 7.85 14.80 6.05
CA ASP A 124 8.13 16.16 6.55
C ASP A 124 7.29 17.24 5.85
N SER A 125 6.93 17.02 4.59
CA SER A 125 6.23 18.02 3.77
C SER A 125 5.24 17.46 2.76
N VAL A 126 5.11 16.13 2.64
CA VAL A 126 4.15 15.48 1.74
C VAL A 126 3.20 14.59 2.54
N LEU A 127 1.90 14.83 2.32
CA LEU A 127 0.86 14.02 2.93
C LEU A 127 0.76 12.66 2.22
N PRO A 128 0.65 11.55 2.97
CA PRO A 128 0.41 10.25 2.37
C PRO A 128 -1.02 10.15 1.83
N LEU A 129 -1.21 9.38 0.77
CA LEU A 129 -2.52 8.92 0.33
C LEU A 129 -3.12 7.88 1.31
N PRO A 130 -4.43 7.58 1.24
CA PRO A 130 -5.03 6.53 2.08
C PRO A 130 -4.39 5.16 1.85
N ARG A 131 -4.41 4.31 2.88
CA ARG A 131 -3.86 2.95 2.81
C ARG A 131 -4.74 2.01 2.02
N GLN A 132 -4.14 0.93 1.52
CA GLN A 132 -4.84 -0.06 0.69
C GLN A 132 -6.02 -0.73 1.40
N MET A 133 -5.99 -0.94 2.71
CA MET A 133 -7.14 -1.48 3.47
C MET A 133 -8.37 -0.56 3.37
N MET A 134 -8.18 0.76 3.42
CA MET A 134 -9.29 1.69 3.22
C MET A 134 -9.77 1.69 1.76
N LEU A 135 -8.85 1.61 0.80
CA LEU A 135 -9.21 1.44 -0.62
C LEU A 135 -10.02 0.17 -0.83
N GLY A 136 -9.67 -0.93 -0.13
CA GLY A 136 -10.40 -2.19 -0.15
C GLY A 136 -11.87 -2.07 0.23
N ALA A 137 -12.27 -1.04 0.98
CA ALA A 137 -13.68 -0.79 1.30
C ALA A 137 -14.46 -0.10 0.17
N VAL A 138 -13.78 0.54 -0.77
CA VAL A 138 -14.39 1.22 -1.92
C VAL A 138 -15.02 0.19 -2.89
N GLN A 139 -16.08 0.59 -3.60
CA GLN A 139 -16.74 -0.27 -4.59
C GLN A 139 -16.47 0.17 -6.03
N ASP A 140 -16.13 1.43 -6.24
CA ASP A 140 -15.81 1.99 -7.56
C ASP A 140 -14.32 1.81 -7.89
N THR A 141 -14.02 0.96 -8.84
CA THR A 141 -12.66 0.65 -9.29
C THR A 141 -11.97 1.83 -9.97
N ASN A 142 -12.74 2.79 -10.52
CA ASN A 142 -12.16 3.99 -11.11
C ASN A 142 -11.45 4.87 -10.07
N ILE A 143 -11.93 4.89 -8.82
CA ILE A 143 -11.24 5.58 -7.72
C ILE A 143 -9.84 4.98 -7.50
N ILE A 144 -9.70 3.65 -7.59
CA ILE A 144 -8.41 2.97 -7.45
C ILE A 144 -7.47 3.30 -8.61
N TYR A 145 -8.01 3.38 -9.84
CA TYR A 145 -7.23 3.83 -10.99
C TYR A 145 -6.72 5.27 -10.83
N GLN A 146 -7.59 6.21 -10.43
CA GLN A 146 -7.21 7.61 -10.20
C GLN A 146 -6.20 7.74 -9.06
N TYR A 147 -6.37 6.94 -8.00
CA TYR A 147 -5.41 6.85 -6.91
C TYR A 147 -4.01 6.42 -7.42
N GLY A 148 -3.94 5.34 -8.21
CA GLY A 148 -2.70 4.88 -8.83
C GLY A 148 -2.07 5.94 -9.73
N LYS A 149 -2.90 6.67 -10.49
CA LYS A 149 -2.46 7.77 -11.35
C LYS A 149 -1.82 8.92 -10.55
N ILE A 150 -2.45 9.33 -9.45
CA ILE A 150 -1.90 10.39 -8.57
C ILE A 150 -0.58 9.94 -7.94
N ALA A 151 -0.51 8.69 -7.43
CA ALA A 151 0.75 8.14 -6.90
C ALA A 151 1.86 8.12 -7.97
N GLY A 152 1.51 7.78 -9.22
CA GLY A 152 2.42 7.81 -10.36
C GLY A 152 2.86 9.22 -10.74
N GLU A 153 1.96 10.19 -10.77
CA GLU A 153 2.27 11.60 -11.03
C GLU A 153 3.25 12.15 -9.97
N GLN A 154 3.06 11.78 -8.69
CA GLN A 154 4.00 12.12 -7.61
C GLN A 154 5.38 11.50 -7.86
N CYS A 155 5.43 10.21 -8.21
CA CYS A 155 6.68 9.53 -8.55
C CYS A 155 7.39 10.22 -9.73
N LYS A 156 6.66 10.50 -10.81
CA LYS A 156 7.21 11.17 -11.98
C LYS A 156 7.76 12.56 -11.67
N ARG A 157 7.04 13.34 -10.83
CA ARG A 157 7.47 14.67 -10.38
C ARG A 157 8.77 14.63 -9.57
N MET A 158 9.03 13.50 -8.88
CA MET A 158 10.24 13.22 -8.11
C MET A 158 11.35 12.51 -8.93
N GLY A 159 11.16 12.32 -10.24
CA GLY A 159 12.13 11.60 -11.07
C GLY A 159 12.25 10.12 -10.73
N ILE A 160 11.20 9.49 -10.22
CA ILE A 160 11.14 8.08 -9.84
C ILE A 160 10.56 7.27 -11.00
N GLN A 161 11.25 6.20 -11.41
CA GLN A 161 10.80 5.32 -12.49
C GLN A 161 10.04 4.10 -11.99
N VAL A 162 10.32 3.62 -10.76
CA VAL A 162 9.72 2.41 -10.21
C VAL A 162 9.07 2.69 -8.86
N ASN A 163 7.79 2.40 -8.72
CA ASN A 163 7.15 2.33 -7.41
C ASN A 163 6.92 0.87 -7.02
N TYR A 164 7.45 0.46 -5.86
CA TYR A 164 7.21 -0.87 -5.29
C TYR A 164 5.79 -0.97 -4.73
N ALA A 165 4.82 -0.84 -5.62
CA ALA A 165 3.38 -0.91 -5.43
C ALA A 165 2.70 -1.38 -6.73
N PRO A 166 1.52 -2.02 -6.63
CA PRO A 166 0.68 -2.28 -5.46
C PRO A 166 1.11 -3.51 -4.64
N VAL A 167 0.66 -3.54 -3.36
CA VAL A 167 0.65 -4.77 -2.58
C VAL A 167 -0.55 -5.60 -3.03
N VAL A 168 -0.29 -6.81 -3.54
CA VAL A 168 -1.33 -7.75 -4.01
C VAL A 168 -1.40 -9.03 -3.16
N ASP A 169 -0.82 -8.96 -1.95
CA ASP A 169 -0.98 -10.01 -0.94
C ASP A 169 -2.43 -10.06 -0.47
N VAL A 170 -3.00 -11.27 -0.41
CA VAL A 170 -4.34 -11.51 0.14
C VAL A 170 -4.23 -11.67 1.65
N ASN A 171 -4.75 -10.70 2.43
CA ASN A 171 -4.60 -10.71 3.89
C ASN A 171 -5.65 -11.60 4.54
N ASN A 172 -5.41 -12.91 4.57
CA ASN A 172 -6.29 -13.91 5.18
C ASN A 172 -5.97 -14.21 6.67
N ASN A 173 -4.93 -13.58 7.22
CA ASN A 173 -4.56 -13.67 8.63
C ASN A 173 -4.70 -12.30 9.31
N PRO A 174 -5.71 -12.09 10.19
CA PRO A 174 -5.92 -10.82 10.89
C PRO A 174 -4.75 -10.45 11.83
N ASN A 175 -3.93 -11.42 12.23
CA ASN A 175 -2.77 -11.24 13.09
C ASN A 175 -1.46 -11.06 12.32
N ASN A 176 -1.50 -10.99 10.98
CA ASN A 176 -0.32 -10.75 10.17
C ASN A 176 0.37 -9.44 10.60
N PRO A 177 1.63 -9.48 11.06
CA PRO A 177 2.31 -8.29 11.57
C PRO A 177 2.87 -7.38 10.47
N VAL A 178 2.92 -7.86 9.22
CA VAL A 178 3.63 -7.20 8.10
C VAL A 178 2.66 -6.63 7.06
N ILE A 179 1.72 -7.43 6.57
CA ILE A 179 0.80 -7.04 5.48
C ILE A 179 -0.40 -6.28 6.04
N ASN A 180 -1.31 -6.95 6.71
CA ASN A 180 -2.45 -6.35 7.42
C ASN A 180 -3.10 -5.18 6.64
N ASP A 181 -2.99 -3.92 7.13
CA ASP A 181 -3.59 -2.72 6.52
C ASP A 181 -2.92 -2.25 5.22
N ARG A 182 -1.84 -2.92 4.79
CA ARG A 182 -1.19 -2.70 3.49
C ARG A 182 -1.90 -3.43 2.34
N SER A 183 -2.73 -4.44 2.64
CA SER A 183 -3.51 -5.20 1.64
C SER A 183 -4.83 -4.50 1.31
N PHE A 184 -5.39 -4.77 0.12
CA PHE A 184 -6.78 -4.42 -0.24
C PHE A 184 -7.83 -5.28 0.50
N GLY A 185 -7.43 -6.33 1.20
CA GLY A 185 -8.31 -7.19 1.99
C GLY A 185 -8.05 -8.68 1.84
N GLU A 186 -9.06 -9.50 2.17
CA GLU A 186 -8.97 -10.95 2.20
C GLU A 186 -9.53 -11.66 0.96
N ASP A 187 -10.25 -10.94 0.10
CA ASP A 187 -10.82 -11.51 -1.12
C ASP A 187 -9.85 -11.41 -2.29
N LYS A 188 -9.38 -12.54 -2.80
CA LYS A 188 -8.40 -12.62 -3.89
C LYS A 188 -8.85 -11.95 -5.19
N TYR A 189 -10.16 -11.95 -5.47
CA TYR A 189 -10.71 -11.37 -6.69
C TYR A 189 -10.65 -9.85 -6.61
N LYS A 190 -11.03 -9.29 -5.46
CA LYS A 190 -10.95 -7.84 -5.21
C LYS A 190 -9.50 -7.35 -5.16
N VAL A 191 -8.61 -8.09 -4.49
CA VAL A 191 -7.18 -7.79 -4.45
C VAL A 191 -6.59 -7.75 -5.86
N ALA A 192 -6.91 -8.74 -6.71
CA ALA A 192 -6.47 -8.76 -8.10
C ALA A 192 -7.02 -7.57 -8.89
N GLN A 193 -8.33 -7.33 -8.83
CA GLN A 193 -8.99 -6.24 -9.55
C GLN A 193 -8.43 -4.87 -9.16
N PHE A 194 -8.26 -4.61 -7.86
CA PHE A 194 -7.78 -3.35 -7.35
C PHE A 194 -6.28 -3.16 -7.61
N GLY A 195 -5.49 -4.23 -7.46
CA GLY A 195 -4.09 -4.24 -7.85
C GLY A 195 -3.89 -3.86 -9.32
N ILE A 196 -4.72 -4.42 -10.23
CA ILE A 196 -4.69 -4.09 -11.66
C ILE A 196 -5.05 -2.61 -11.91
N GLN A 197 -6.05 -2.05 -11.24
CA GLN A 197 -6.41 -0.65 -11.41
C GLN A 197 -5.32 0.30 -10.89
N TYR A 198 -4.74 -0.01 -9.73
CA TYR A 198 -3.61 0.76 -9.20
C TYR A 198 -2.41 0.71 -10.16
N MET A 199 -2.04 -0.50 -10.60
CA MET A 199 -0.97 -0.69 -11.60
C MET A 199 -1.21 0.15 -12.86
N LYS A 200 -2.42 0.09 -13.44
CA LYS A 200 -2.76 0.86 -14.65
C LYS A 200 -2.58 2.36 -14.41
N GLY A 201 -3.08 2.88 -13.28
CA GLY A 201 -2.89 4.29 -12.93
C GLY A 201 -1.41 4.71 -12.90
N LEU A 202 -0.53 3.90 -12.29
CA LEU A 202 0.91 4.12 -12.28
C LEU A 202 1.53 4.08 -13.69
N GLN A 203 1.22 3.02 -14.45
CA GLN A 203 1.88 2.76 -15.74
C GLN A 203 1.41 3.71 -16.84
N ASP A 204 0.16 4.15 -16.83
CA ASP A 204 -0.38 5.11 -17.79
C ASP A 204 0.29 6.50 -17.70
N VAL A 205 0.88 6.84 -16.55
CA VAL A 205 1.69 8.06 -16.41
C VAL A 205 3.19 7.82 -16.58
N GLY A 206 3.59 6.60 -16.95
CA GLY A 206 4.99 6.26 -17.26
C GLY A 206 5.84 5.92 -16.04
N VAL A 207 5.24 5.34 -14.98
CA VAL A 207 5.94 4.79 -13.82
C VAL A 207 5.74 3.28 -13.77
N MET A 208 6.82 2.53 -13.64
CA MET A 208 6.77 1.07 -13.52
C MET A 208 6.14 0.69 -12.18
N ALA A 209 5.03 -0.05 -12.23
CA ALA A 209 4.44 -0.69 -11.08
C ALA A 209 5.17 -1.99 -10.73
N CYS A 210 5.17 -2.35 -9.44
CA CYS A 210 5.81 -3.55 -8.93
C CYS A 210 4.86 -4.31 -8.00
N ALA A 211 4.28 -5.40 -8.48
CA ALA A 211 3.42 -6.25 -7.65
C ALA A 211 4.24 -6.96 -6.56
N LYS A 212 3.74 -6.95 -5.33
CA LYS A 212 4.44 -7.55 -4.22
C LYS A 212 3.49 -8.14 -3.18
N HIS A 213 3.98 -9.13 -2.43
CA HIS A 213 5.30 -9.76 -2.37
C HIS A 213 5.17 -11.20 -2.88
N PHE A 214 5.67 -11.49 -4.08
CA PHE A 214 5.54 -12.81 -4.69
C PHE A 214 6.26 -13.90 -3.88
N PRO A 215 5.66 -15.09 -3.62
CA PRO A 215 4.42 -15.62 -4.18
C PRO A 215 3.15 -15.32 -3.34
N GLY A 216 3.21 -14.45 -2.33
CA GLY A 216 2.11 -14.04 -1.46
C GLY A 216 2.51 -14.08 0.01
N HIS A 217 2.42 -12.94 0.70
CA HIS A 217 2.88 -12.72 2.08
C HIS A 217 1.72 -12.55 3.08
N GLY A 218 0.47 -12.79 2.64
CA GLY A 218 -0.73 -12.46 3.42
C GLY A 218 -1.02 -13.38 4.61
N ASP A 219 -0.41 -14.58 4.67
CA ASP A 219 -0.68 -15.60 5.70
C ASP A 219 0.56 -15.90 6.56
N VAL A 220 1.23 -14.87 7.04
CA VAL A 220 2.37 -15.05 7.94
C VAL A 220 2.03 -14.59 9.36
N ALA A 221 2.66 -15.23 10.35
CA ALA A 221 2.58 -14.89 11.75
C ALA A 221 3.88 -14.28 12.30
N VAL A 222 4.95 -14.26 11.51
CA VAL A 222 6.29 -13.74 11.87
C VAL A 222 6.67 -12.62 10.92
N ASP A 223 7.35 -11.61 11.44
CA ASP A 223 7.89 -10.50 10.65
C ASP A 223 9.19 -10.92 9.96
N SER A 224 9.23 -10.83 8.63
CA SER A 224 10.40 -11.15 7.79
C SER A 224 11.61 -10.24 8.03
N HIS A 225 11.42 -9.09 8.67
CA HIS A 225 12.53 -8.24 9.14
C HIS A 225 13.28 -8.86 10.34
N LEU A 226 12.65 -9.78 11.07
CA LEU A 226 13.20 -10.38 12.29
C LEU A 226 13.70 -11.81 12.06
N ASP A 227 12.98 -12.61 11.27
CA ASP A 227 13.34 -13.98 10.91
C ASP A 227 12.67 -14.40 9.60
N LEU A 228 12.95 -15.61 9.09
CA LEU A 228 12.36 -16.14 7.86
C LEU A 228 10.96 -16.72 8.13
N PRO A 229 9.87 -16.06 7.66
CA PRO A 229 8.51 -16.57 7.87
C PRO A 229 8.29 -17.86 7.08
N VAL A 230 7.52 -18.78 7.67
CA VAL A 230 7.17 -20.07 7.08
C VAL A 230 5.71 -20.10 6.67
N ILE A 231 5.42 -20.52 5.44
CA ILE A 231 4.06 -20.79 4.96
C ILE A 231 3.92 -22.28 4.67
N ASN A 232 3.19 -22.97 5.54
CA ASN A 232 2.92 -24.40 5.44
C ASN A 232 1.63 -24.67 4.63
N LYS A 233 1.68 -24.38 3.32
CA LYS A 233 0.60 -24.64 2.37
C LYS A 233 1.08 -25.54 1.25
N SER A 234 0.18 -26.38 0.73
CA SER A 234 0.42 -27.13 -0.49
C SER A 234 0.41 -26.20 -1.72
N MET A 235 1.00 -26.63 -2.83
CA MET A 235 0.93 -25.88 -4.09
C MET A 235 -0.50 -25.61 -4.54
N ALA A 236 -1.44 -26.56 -4.33
CA ALA A 236 -2.86 -26.36 -4.67
C ALA A 236 -3.51 -25.25 -3.82
N GLN A 237 -3.14 -25.14 -2.56
CA GLN A 237 -3.63 -24.07 -1.68
C GLN A 237 -3.06 -22.71 -2.10
N LEU A 238 -1.75 -22.61 -2.35
CA LEU A 238 -1.09 -21.39 -2.85
C LEU A 238 -1.70 -20.96 -4.19
N ASP A 239 -1.92 -21.91 -5.09
CA ASP A 239 -2.50 -21.65 -6.42
C ASP A 239 -3.94 -21.11 -6.32
N SER A 240 -4.70 -21.65 -5.37
CA SER A 240 -6.10 -21.26 -5.18
C SER A 240 -6.27 -19.86 -4.57
N LEU A 241 -5.32 -19.36 -3.79
CA LEU A 241 -5.45 -18.10 -3.05
C LEU A 241 -4.31 -17.13 -3.35
N GLU A 242 -3.09 -17.37 -2.89
CA GLU A 242 -1.98 -16.42 -2.91
C GLU A 242 -1.54 -16.07 -4.33
N LEU A 243 -1.46 -17.05 -5.23
CA LEU A 243 -1.00 -16.86 -6.61
C LEU A 243 -2.07 -16.25 -7.54
N TYR A 244 -3.35 -16.25 -7.13
CA TYR A 244 -4.43 -15.75 -7.97
C TYR A 244 -4.24 -14.27 -8.37
N PRO A 245 -4.00 -13.32 -7.44
CA PRO A 245 -3.78 -11.92 -7.82
C PRO A 245 -2.56 -11.73 -8.72
N PHE A 246 -1.49 -12.49 -8.50
CA PHE A 246 -0.29 -12.41 -9.34
C PHE A 246 -0.55 -12.88 -10.76
N ARG A 247 -1.27 -13.98 -10.96
CA ARG A 247 -1.67 -14.43 -12.31
C ARG A 247 -2.46 -13.37 -13.06
N GLU A 248 -3.44 -12.77 -12.40
CA GLU A 248 -4.31 -11.79 -13.05
C GLU A 248 -3.55 -10.48 -13.38
N ILE A 249 -2.69 -10.00 -12.48
CA ILE A 249 -1.92 -8.78 -12.71
C ILE A 249 -0.81 -8.99 -13.77
N PHE A 250 -0.26 -10.22 -13.89
CA PHE A 250 0.69 -10.58 -14.97
C PHE A 250 0.01 -10.53 -16.34
N LYS A 251 -1.19 -11.10 -16.48
CA LYS A 251 -2.02 -10.99 -17.70
C LYS A 251 -2.35 -9.54 -18.04
N ALA A 252 -2.50 -8.69 -17.03
CA ALA A 252 -2.78 -7.27 -17.21
C ALA A 252 -1.54 -6.43 -17.58
N GLY A 253 -0.33 -7.00 -17.57
CA GLY A 253 0.89 -6.38 -18.07
C GLY A 253 1.68 -5.55 -17.06
N ILE A 254 1.78 -6.02 -15.82
CA ILE A 254 2.63 -5.36 -14.82
C ILE A 254 4.10 -5.38 -15.21
N GLY A 255 4.77 -4.22 -15.03
CA GLY A 255 6.16 -4.02 -15.43
C GLY A 255 7.18 -4.75 -14.57
N SER A 256 6.92 -4.87 -13.26
CA SER A 256 7.84 -5.55 -12.34
C SER A 256 7.15 -6.29 -11.20
N VAL A 257 7.90 -7.18 -10.56
CA VAL A 257 7.49 -7.99 -9.41
C VAL A 257 8.59 -7.99 -8.35
N MET A 258 8.21 -7.84 -7.09
CA MET A 258 9.13 -8.04 -5.95
C MET A 258 8.92 -9.42 -5.35
N VAL A 259 10.01 -10.18 -5.21
CA VAL A 259 10.01 -11.54 -4.68
C VAL A 259 10.32 -11.50 -3.19
N ALA A 260 9.40 -12.03 -2.39
CA ALA A 260 9.44 -12.04 -0.93
C ALA A 260 10.55 -12.92 -0.34
N HIS A 261 10.90 -12.65 0.92
CA HIS A 261 11.69 -13.56 1.75
C HIS A 261 10.76 -14.45 2.60
N LEU A 262 10.31 -15.57 2.01
CA LEU A 262 9.45 -16.57 2.65
C LEU A 262 10.07 -17.95 2.53
N TYR A 263 9.86 -18.81 3.52
CA TYR A 263 10.14 -20.22 3.40
C TYR A 263 8.85 -20.99 3.14
N ILE A 264 8.75 -21.61 1.97
CA ILE A 264 7.57 -22.37 1.53
C ILE A 264 8.02 -23.76 1.09
N PRO A 265 7.97 -24.76 1.99
CA PRO A 265 8.48 -26.13 1.72
C PRO A 265 7.87 -26.77 0.47
N ALA A 266 6.63 -26.43 0.11
CA ALA A 266 5.97 -26.92 -1.10
C ALA A 266 6.62 -26.40 -2.41
N ILE A 267 7.32 -25.27 -2.37
CA ILE A 267 8.04 -24.70 -3.53
C ILE A 267 9.51 -25.17 -3.50
N ASP A 268 10.15 -25.06 -2.33
CA ASP A 268 11.55 -25.43 -2.16
C ASP A 268 11.74 -25.99 -0.74
N SER A 269 12.07 -27.27 -0.64
CA SER A 269 12.22 -27.98 0.63
C SER A 269 13.58 -27.79 1.30
N ALA A 270 14.55 -27.13 0.62
CA ALA A 270 15.85 -26.86 1.20
C ALA A 270 15.74 -25.94 2.41
N ALA A 271 16.28 -26.34 3.54
CA ALA A 271 16.19 -25.60 4.79
C ALA A 271 16.67 -24.15 4.65
N HIS A 272 15.92 -23.20 5.22
CA HIS A 272 16.23 -21.76 5.22
C HIS A 272 16.36 -21.11 3.83
N ARG A 273 15.89 -21.77 2.77
CA ARG A 273 15.91 -21.20 1.43
C ARG A 273 14.70 -20.33 1.20
N ALA A 274 14.91 -19.01 1.32
CA ALA A 274 13.87 -18.04 1.05
C ALA A 274 13.44 -18.06 -0.43
N THR A 275 12.18 -17.78 -0.69
CA THR A 275 11.58 -17.70 -2.05
C THR A 275 12.36 -16.77 -2.99
N SER A 276 12.94 -15.68 -2.48
CA SER A 276 13.76 -14.73 -3.26
C SER A 276 15.09 -15.31 -3.75
N ILE A 277 15.59 -16.35 -3.11
CA ILE A 277 16.86 -17.03 -3.46
C ILE A 277 16.63 -18.48 -3.92
N SER A 278 15.40 -18.85 -4.18
CA SER A 278 15.00 -20.18 -4.66
C SER A 278 14.80 -20.18 -6.17
N LYS A 279 15.60 -20.99 -6.87
CA LYS A 279 15.45 -21.22 -8.32
C LYS A 279 14.09 -21.85 -8.63
N ASN A 280 13.58 -22.72 -7.75
CA ASN A 280 12.24 -23.32 -7.91
C ASN A 280 11.15 -22.25 -7.89
N ASN A 281 11.29 -21.20 -7.06
CA ASN A 281 10.31 -20.13 -7.00
C ASN A 281 10.47 -19.15 -8.17
N VAL A 282 11.67 -18.60 -8.39
CA VAL A 282 11.86 -17.52 -9.38
C VAL A 282 11.86 -18.08 -10.81
N THR A 283 12.73 -19.00 -11.11
CA THR A 283 12.80 -19.60 -12.46
C THR A 283 11.64 -20.59 -12.68
N GLY A 284 11.43 -21.52 -11.73
CA GLY A 284 10.45 -22.59 -11.86
C GLY A 284 9.01 -22.05 -11.87
N LEU A 285 8.57 -21.46 -10.76
CA LEU A 285 7.20 -21.01 -10.60
C LEU A 285 6.91 -19.70 -11.36
N LEU A 286 7.67 -18.63 -11.08
CA LEU A 286 7.38 -17.31 -11.63
C LEU A 286 7.60 -17.23 -13.14
N ARG A 287 8.77 -17.66 -13.63
CA ARG A 287 9.12 -17.55 -15.05
C ARG A 287 8.46 -18.64 -15.90
N ASN A 288 8.65 -19.92 -15.54
CA ASN A 288 8.25 -21.04 -16.40
C ASN A 288 6.77 -21.38 -16.25
N GLN A 289 6.23 -21.50 -15.04
CA GLN A 289 4.85 -21.92 -14.84
C GLN A 289 3.86 -20.76 -15.01
N LEU A 290 4.15 -19.58 -14.43
CA LEU A 290 3.28 -18.41 -14.53
C LEU A 290 3.59 -17.52 -15.75
N GLY A 291 4.67 -17.80 -16.48
CA GLY A 291 5.01 -17.14 -17.75
C GLY A 291 5.44 -15.67 -17.63
N TYR A 292 5.78 -15.20 -16.42
CA TYR A 292 6.12 -13.79 -16.20
C TYR A 292 7.49 -13.44 -16.79
N GLN A 293 7.54 -12.43 -17.66
CA GLN A 293 8.75 -12.00 -18.37
C GLN A 293 9.24 -10.59 -17.98
N GLY A 294 8.47 -9.84 -17.18
CA GLY A 294 8.84 -8.51 -16.71
C GLY A 294 10.04 -8.51 -15.75
N LEU A 295 10.44 -7.32 -15.27
CA LEU A 295 11.56 -7.15 -14.37
C LEU A 295 11.24 -7.75 -12.98
N THR A 296 12.22 -8.41 -12.35
CA THR A 296 12.09 -8.90 -10.98
C THR A 296 13.05 -8.17 -10.05
N PHE A 297 12.54 -7.82 -8.88
CA PHE A 297 13.32 -7.31 -7.74
C PHE A 297 13.29 -8.33 -6.62
N THR A 298 14.38 -8.51 -5.89
CA THR A 298 14.31 -9.16 -4.58
C THR A 298 13.65 -8.20 -3.58
N ASP A 299 13.05 -8.71 -2.52
CA ASP A 299 12.89 -7.94 -1.30
C ASP A 299 14.28 -7.59 -0.73
N ALA A 300 14.35 -6.75 0.31
CA ALA A 300 15.61 -6.19 0.81
C ALA A 300 16.57 -7.28 1.33
N LEU A 301 17.68 -7.51 0.64
CA LEU A 301 18.65 -8.58 0.96
C LEU A 301 19.38 -8.38 2.29
N GLU A 302 19.34 -7.17 2.87
CA GLU A 302 19.88 -6.89 4.21
C GLU A 302 18.95 -7.39 5.35
N MET A 303 17.71 -7.86 5.03
CA MET A 303 16.76 -8.38 6.04
C MET A 303 17.25 -9.69 6.64
N GLN A 304 16.98 -9.88 7.96
CA GLN A 304 17.44 -11.03 8.73
C GLN A 304 16.92 -12.37 8.20
N GLY A 305 15.75 -12.38 7.58
CA GLY A 305 15.18 -13.58 6.94
C GLY A 305 16.08 -14.23 5.87
N VAL A 306 17.03 -13.48 5.29
CA VAL A 306 17.99 -13.99 4.31
C VAL A 306 19.43 -13.81 4.77
N LYS A 307 19.80 -12.61 5.24
CA LYS A 307 21.17 -12.26 5.65
C LYS A 307 21.74 -13.23 6.70
N LYS A 308 20.91 -13.65 7.66
CA LYS A 308 21.29 -14.58 8.73
C LYS A 308 21.84 -15.91 8.19
N TYR A 309 21.31 -16.39 7.07
CA TYR A 309 21.64 -17.69 6.49
C TYR A 309 22.60 -17.60 5.31
N PHE A 310 22.64 -16.45 4.62
CA PHE A 310 23.46 -16.21 3.41
C PHE A 310 24.23 -14.88 3.52
N PRO A 311 25.18 -14.74 4.46
CA PRO A 311 25.91 -13.50 4.71
C PRO A 311 26.98 -13.20 3.65
N GLY A 312 27.60 -12.01 3.74
CA GLY A 312 28.83 -11.65 3.03
C GLY A 312 28.69 -11.64 1.51
N GLY A 313 27.53 -11.24 0.97
CA GLY A 313 27.27 -11.18 -0.47
C GLY A 313 26.69 -12.49 -1.07
N GLU A 314 26.66 -13.60 -0.35
CA GLU A 314 26.15 -14.88 -0.87
C GLU A 314 24.63 -14.79 -1.19
N ALA A 315 23.85 -14.01 -0.42
CA ALA A 315 22.44 -13.76 -0.76
C ALA A 315 22.28 -13.16 -2.17
N SER A 316 23.17 -12.26 -2.58
CA SER A 316 23.18 -11.67 -3.92
C SER A 316 23.48 -12.70 -5.01
N VAL A 317 24.46 -13.59 -4.77
CA VAL A 317 24.79 -14.71 -5.69
C VAL A 317 23.59 -15.62 -5.86
N GLN A 318 23.01 -16.10 -4.75
CA GLN A 318 21.85 -17.01 -4.78
C GLN A 318 20.64 -16.38 -5.46
N SER A 319 20.44 -15.06 -5.29
CA SER A 319 19.34 -14.32 -5.93
C SER A 319 19.47 -14.28 -7.46
N ILE A 320 20.70 -14.10 -7.99
CA ILE A 320 20.94 -14.14 -9.44
C ILE A 320 20.79 -15.58 -9.96
N ILE A 321 21.35 -16.59 -9.26
CA ILE A 321 21.16 -18.01 -9.59
C ILE A 321 19.67 -18.39 -9.63
N ALA A 322 18.87 -17.81 -8.75
CA ALA A 322 17.43 -18.01 -8.74
C ALA A 322 16.72 -17.40 -9.96
N GLY A 323 17.31 -16.38 -10.63
CA GLY A 323 16.78 -15.72 -11.83
C GLY A 323 16.17 -14.34 -11.58
N ASN A 324 16.55 -13.67 -10.47
CA ASN A 324 16.17 -12.27 -10.25
C ASN A 324 17.00 -11.31 -11.09
N ASP A 325 16.38 -10.22 -11.55
CA ASP A 325 17.04 -9.22 -12.38
C ASP A 325 17.69 -8.11 -11.55
N MET A 326 17.06 -7.69 -10.43
CA MET A 326 17.59 -6.64 -9.57
C MET A 326 17.62 -7.05 -8.10
N LEU A 327 18.71 -6.69 -7.46
CA LEU A 327 19.04 -7.01 -6.07
C LEU A 327 18.76 -5.78 -5.21
N CYS A 328 17.65 -5.78 -4.47
CA CYS A 328 17.33 -4.67 -3.58
C CYS A 328 18.17 -4.73 -2.31
N LEU A 329 18.84 -3.64 -1.98
CA LEU A 329 19.54 -3.39 -0.74
C LEU A 329 20.49 -4.54 -0.37
N PRO A 330 21.49 -4.88 -1.22
CA PRO A 330 22.53 -5.80 -0.83
C PRO A 330 23.24 -5.28 0.42
N GLU A 331 23.65 -6.17 1.32
CA GLU A 331 24.30 -5.81 2.58
C GLU A 331 25.56 -4.95 2.37
N ASP A 332 26.39 -5.38 1.39
CA ASP A 332 27.61 -4.70 1.00
C ASP A 332 27.82 -4.88 -0.51
N VAL A 333 27.87 -3.77 -1.26
CA VAL A 333 27.99 -3.78 -2.73
C VAL A 333 29.35 -4.33 -3.19
N PRO A 334 30.51 -3.86 -2.67
CA PRO A 334 31.81 -4.43 -3.00
C PRO A 334 31.91 -5.95 -2.75
N ALA A 335 31.47 -6.40 -1.57
CA ALA A 335 31.47 -7.82 -1.23
C ALA A 335 30.57 -8.65 -2.16
N ALA A 336 29.38 -8.13 -2.50
CA ALA A 336 28.46 -8.80 -3.43
C ALA A 336 29.07 -8.92 -4.83
N ILE A 337 29.72 -7.86 -5.36
CA ILE A 337 30.40 -7.90 -6.67
C ILE A 337 31.52 -8.96 -6.64
N SER A 338 32.37 -8.96 -5.61
CA SER A 338 33.43 -9.94 -5.47
C SER A 338 32.90 -11.38 -5.44
N LYS A 339 31.85 -11.62 -4.62
CA LYS A 339 31.24 -12.96 -4.51
C LYS A 339 30.58 -13.43 -5.81
N ILE A 340 29.95 -12.52 -6.58
CA ILE A 340 29.38 -12.86 -7.88
C ILE A 340 30.50 -13.23 -8.87
N LYS A 341 31.61 -12.50 -8.89
CA LYS A 341 32.78 -12.87 -9.72
C LYS A 341 33.40 -14.21 -9.30
N ASP A 342 33.50 -14.48 -7.99
CA ASP A 342 33.94 -15.81 -7.50
C ASP A 342 32.96 -16.89 -7.99
N ALA A 343 31.65 -16.68 -7.89
CA ALA A 343 30.64 -17.61 -8.37
C ALA A 343 30.71 -17.87 -9.89
N ILE A 344 31.10 -16.87 -10.68
CA ILE A 344 31.33 -17.03 -12.12
C ILE A 344 32.61 -17.88 -12.36
N LYS A 345 33.69 -17.60 -11.61
CA LYS A 345 34.92 -18.38 -11.68
C LYS A 345 34.71 -19.84 -11.29
N ASP A 346 33.84 -20.08 -10.31
CA ASP A 346 33.46 -21.40 -9.81
C ASP A 346 32.36 -22.07 -10.66
N GLU A 347 32.00 -21.51 -11.81
CA GLU A 347 30.99 -22.03 -12.75
C GLU A 347 29.57 -22.18 -12.15
N ARG A 348 29.29 -21.50 -11.01
CA ARG A 348 27.93 -21.40 -10.41
C ARG A 348 27.04 -20.39 -11.13
N LEU A 349 27.64 -19.41 -11.78
CA LEU A 349 27.05 -18.39 -12.65
C LEU A 349 27.91 -18.27 -13.92
N SER A 350 27.35 -17.66 -14.94
CA SER A 350 28.09 -17.32 -16.16
C SER A 350 28.00 -15.84 -16.51
N TRP A 351 28.92 -15.32 -17.32
CA TRP A 351 28.80 -13.98 -17.87
C TRP A 351 27.57 -13.81 -18.77
N ALA A 352 27.06 -14.87 -19.37
CA ALA A 352 25.83 -14.87 -20.13
C ALA A 352 24.60 -14.60 -19.24
N ASP A 353 24.59 -15.11 -18.00
CA ASP A 353 23.54 -14.80 -17.02
C ASP A 353 23.58 -13.32 -16.64
N ILE A 354 24.78 -12.78 -16.37
CA ILE A 354 24.96 -11.35 -16.07
C ILE A 354 24.52 -10.47 -17.25
N GLU A 355 24.89 -10.84 -18.48
CA GLU A 355 24.48 -10.14 -19.68
C GLU A 355 22.97 -10.09 -19.83
N LEU A 356 22.30 -11.24 -19.67
CA LEU A 356 20.84 -11.36 -19.77
C LEU A 356 20.14 -10.40 -18.80
N HIS A 357 20.51 -10.44 -17.51
CA HIS A 357 19.90 -9.60 -16.49
C HIS A 357 20.27 -8.13 -16.67
N CYS A 358 21.53 -7.81 -16.95
CA CYS A 358 21.98 -6.44 -17.16
C CYS A 358 21.27 -5.78 -18.35
N LYS A 359 21.21 -6.45 -19.50
CA LYS A 359 20.50 -5.94 -20.68
C LYS A 359 19.02 -5.73 -20.41
N LYS A 360 18.38 -6.58 -19.61
CA LYS A 360 16.99 -6.44 -19.21
C LYS A 360 16.77 -5.19 -18.35
N VAL A 361 17.68 -4.92 -17.39
CA VAL A 361 17.67 -3.69 -16.59
C VAL A 361 17.89 -2.46 -17.47
N LEU A 362 18.85 -2.48 -18.38
CA LEU A 362 19.11 -1.37 -19.31
C LEU A 362 17.92 -1.11 -20.25
N ALA A 363 17.27 -2.16 -20.76
CA ALA A 363 16.06 -2.02 -21.56
C ALA A 363 14.92 -1.35 -20.77
N ALA A 364 14.75 -1.72 -19.49
CA ALA A 364 13.80 -1.05 -18.60
C ALA A 364 14.16 0.43 -18.38
N LYS A 365 15.44 0.76 -18.17
CA LYS A 365 15.90 2.15 -18.08
C LYS A 365 15.55 2.96 -19.32
N TYR A 366 15.78 2.39 -20.51
CA TYR A 366 15.41 3.03 -21.76
C TYR A 366 13.89 3.24 -21.88
N GLN A 367 13.10 2.22 -21.60
CA GLN A 367 11.64 2.26 -21.69
C GLN A 367 11.02 3.31 -20.77
N TYR A 368 11.60 3.53 -19.59
CA TYR A 368 11.12 4.52 -18.62
C TYR A 368 11.84 5.88 -18.73
N GLY A 369 12.43 6.17 -19.89
CA GLY A 369 12.89 7.50 -20.29
C GLY A 369 14.26 7.93 -19.79
N LEU A 370 15.03 7.01 -19.18
CA LEU A 370 16.33 7.35 -18.61
C LEU A 370 17.40 7.68 -19.68
N SER A 371 17.20 7.31 -20.95
CA SER A 371 18.08 7.73 -22.05
C SER A 371 17.98 9.23 -22.38
N GLN A 372 16.94 9.93 -21.87
CA GLN A 372 16.70 11.36 -22.09
C GLN A 372 16.39 12.07 -20.76
N LEU A 373 17.11 11.69 -19.72
CA LEU A 373 16.88 12.18 -18.35
C LEU A 373 17.03 13.70 -18.26
N GLN A 374 16.07 14.34 -17.57
CA GLN A 374 16.12 15.76 -17.22
C GLN A 374 16.29 15.90 -15.70
N PRO A 375 16.99 16.94 -15.23
CA PRO A 375 17.07 17.22 -13.79
C PRO A 375 15.70 17.47 -13.18
N ILE A 376 15.51 17.03 -11.93
CA ILE A 376 14.30 17.30 -11.16
C ILE A 376 14.26 18.80 -10.83
N ASN A 377 13.20 19.49 -11.26
CA ASN A 377 12.96 20.87 -10.83
C ASN A 377 12.48 20.87 -9.36
N THR A 378 13.16 21.60 -8.49
CA THR A 378 12.84 21.67 -7.05
C THR A 378 11.89 22.81 -6.69
N GLU A 379 11.58 23.70 -7.63
CA GLU A 379 10.63 24.78 -7.43
C GLU A 379 9.22 24.23 -7.19
N ASN A 380 8.52 24.73 -6.17
CA ASN A 380 7.18 24.32 -5.77
C ASN A 380 6.98 22.81 -5.52
N LEU A 381 8.05 22.02 -5.42
CA LEU A 381 8.03 20.57 -5.42
C LEU A 381 7.05 19.98 -4.38
N ALA A 382 7.11 20.43 -3.12
CA ALA A 382 6.23 19.93 -2.07
C ALA A 382 4.75 20.27 -2.33
N ASN A 383 4.46 21.47 -2.86
CA ASN A 383 3.10 21.88 -3.21
C ASN A 383 2.54 21.03 -4.36
N ASP A 384 3.36 20.79 -5.40
CA ASP A 384 2.97 19.97 -6.54
C ASP A 384 2.62 18.54 -6.09
N LEU A 385 3.45 17.96 -5.21
CA LEU A 385 3.24 16.62 -4.67
C LEU A 385 1.97 16.50 -3.81
N ASN A 386 1.54 17.59 -3.17
CA ASN A 386 0.33 17.62 -2.34
C ASN A 386 -0.94 18.04 -3.10
N SER A 387 -0.82 18.56 -4.32
CA SER A 387 -1.90 19.27 -5.03
C SER A 387 -3.20 18.49 -5.16
N LYS A 388 -3.14 17.16 -5.26
CA LYS A 388 -4.31 16.26 -5.42
C LYS A 388 -4.59 15.37 -4.20
N VAL A 389 -3.74 15.43 -3.16
CA VAL A 389 -3.80 14.46 -2.05
C VAL A 389 -5.06 14.62 -1.24
N ASN A 390 -5.43 15.85 -0.85
CA ASN A 390 -6.60 16.10 -0.01
C ASN A 390 -7.90 15.72 -0.71
N ASP A 391 -8.04 16.01 -2.01
CA ASP A 391 -9.21 15.65 -2.80
C ASP A 391 -9.34 14.13 -2.93
N MET A 392 -8.23 13.43 -3.18
CA MET A 392 -8.23 11.97 -3.23
C MET A 392 -8.57 11.35 -1.87
N ARG A 393 -8.01 11.87 -0.75
CA ARG A 393 -8.35 11.42 0.60
C ARG A 393 -9.84 11.60 0.89
N LYS A 394 -10.41 12.75 0.53
CA LYS A 394 -11.84 13.02 0.65
C LYS A 394 -12.67 12.05 -0.19
N GLN A 395 -12.34 11.89 -1.47
CA GLN A 395 -13.05 10.99 -2.38
C GLN A 395 -13.03 9.53 -1.88
N VAL A 396 -11.88 9.05 -1.42
CA VAL A 396 -11.77 7.71 -0.83
C VAL A 396 -12.61 7.60 0.44
N ALA A 397 -12.56 8.59 1.34
CA ALA A 397 -13.35 8.59 2.57
C ALA A 397 -14.86 8.51 2.29
N GLU A 398 -15.38 9.35 1.40
CA GLU A 398 -16.79 9.38 1.01
C GLU A 398 -17.29 8.04 0.43
N ASN A 399 -16.39 7.21 -0.11
CA ASN A 399 -16.72 5.94 -0.74
C ASN A 399 -16.31 4.69 0.08
N ALA A 400 -15.47 4.86 1.12
CA ALA A 400 -14.97 3.78 1.95
C ALA A 400 -15.69 3.65 3.29
N LEU A 401 -16.15 4.77 3.92
CA LEU A 401 -16.80 4.70 5.22
C LEU A 401 -17.94 3.69 5.20
N THR A 402 -17.92 2.75 6.16
CA THR A 402 -18.78 1.58 6.15
C THR A 402 -19.69 1.57 7.36
N VAL A 403 -21.00 1.69 7.16
CA VAL A 403 -22.01 1.48 8.20
C VAL A 403 -22.22 -0.02 8.34
N LEU A 404 -21.78 -0.60 9.45
CA LEU A 404 -21.89 -2.04 9.73
C LEU A 404 -23.25 -2.40 10.34
N LYS A 405 -23.76 -1.54 11.23
CA LYS A 405 -25.04 -1.71 11.89
C LYS A 405 -25.72 -0.39 12.09
N LYS A 406 -27.03 -0.38 11.88
CA LYS A 406 -27.95 0.73 12.10
C LYS A 406 -29.22 0.16 12.68
N SER A 407 -29.48 0.39 13.98
CA SER A 407 -30.58 -0.25 14.69
C SER A 407 -31.91 0.49 14.57
N ASP A 408 -31.85 1.80 14.34
CA ASP A 408 -33.04 2.64 14.18
C ASP A 408 -32.76 3.84 13.26
N ASP A 409 -33.83 4.40 12.68
CA ASP A 409 -33.78 5.58 11.82
C ASP A 409 -33.90 6.89 12.63
N ILE A 410 -34.14 6.81 13.93
CA ILE A 410 -34.38 7.97 14.79
C ILE A 410 -33.05 8.61 15.18
N PHE A 411 -32.04 7.79 15.43
CA PHE A 411 -30.73 8.26 15.89
C PHE A 411 -29.72 8.44 14.77
N PHE A 412 -29.77 7.61 13.72
CA PHE A 412 -28.83 7.68 12.59
C PHE A 412 -29.59 7.69 11.25
N PRO A 413 -29.52 8.79 10.45
CA PRO A 413 -28.64 9.94 10.61
C PRO A 413 -29.05 10.86 11.77
N MET A 414 -28.06 11.46 12.45
CA MET A 414 -28.26 12.44 13.49
C MET A 414 -28.14 13.85 12.89
N ILE A 415 -29.28 14.42 12.51
CA ILE A 415 -29.32 15.75 11.90
C ILE A 415 -28.83 16.80 12.92
N ALA A 416 -27.89 17.65 12.49
CA ALA A 416 -27.45 18.76 13.31
C ALA A 416 -28.61 19.76 13.54
N PRO A 417 -28.87 20.22 14.78
CA PRO A 417 -29.91 21.24 15.05
C PRO A 417 -29.49 22.60 14.47
N GLU A 418 -30.46 23.44 14.13
CA GLU A 418 -30.20 24.82 13.65
C GLU A 418 -29.37 25.63 14.67
N LYS A 419 -29.59 25.39 15.95
CA LYS A 419 -28.79 25.94 17.05
C LYS A 419 -28.30 24.82 17.93
N PRO A 420 -27.00 24.79 18.28
CA PRO A 420 -26.46 23.81 19.20
C PRO A 420 -27.21 23.77 20.53
N VAL A 421 -27.55 22.58 21.01
CA VAL A 421 -28.28 22.36 22.27
C VAL A 421 -27.38 21.71 23.27
N THR A 422 -27.16 22.37 24.42
CA THR A 422 -26.38 21.80 25.51
C THR A 422 -27.11 20.66 26.21
N ASP A 423 -26.36 19.72 26.79
CA ASP A 423 -26.86 18.59 27.59
C ASP A 423 -27.75 17.55 26.87
N GLU A 424 -27.83 17.60 25.54
CA GLU A 424 -28.54 16.57 24.77
C GLU A 424 -27.58 15.50 24.21
N VAL A 425 -26.46 15.93 23.68
CA VAL A 425 -25.46 15.07 23.03
C VAL A 425 -24.16 15.08 23.79
N VAL A 426 -23.57 13.91 23.97
CA VAL A 426 -22.20 13.75 24.47
C VAL A 426 -21.35 13.03 23.45
N TYR A 427 -20.14 13.50 23.27
CA TYR A 427 -19.08 12.79 22.53
C TYR A 427 -18.04 12.21 23.50
N VAL A 428 -17.79 10.91 23.39
CA VAL A 428 -16.76 10.21 24.17
C VAL A 428 -15.62 9.84 23.23
N SER A 429 -14.50 10.53 23.39
CA SER A 429 -13.28 10.34 22.58
C SER A 429 -12.33 9.39 23.29
N ILE A 430 -12.24 8.17 22.78
CA ILE A 430 -11.37 7.12 23.31
C ILE A 430 -10.02 7.18 22.59
N GLY A 431 -8.92 7.09 23.34
CA GLY A 431 -7.56 7.14 22.79
C GLY A 431 -7.01 8.55 22.61
N THR A 432 -7.76 9.58 23.03
CA THR A 432 -7.32 10.99 22.94
C THR A 432 -7.29 11.66 24.32
N SER A 433 -6.66 12.84 24.40
CA SER A 433 -6.64 13.69 25.60
C SER A 433 -7.00 15.15 25.28
N SER A 434 -7.30 15.46 24.02
CA SER A 434 -7.64 16.80 23.53
C SER A 434 -8.53 16.73 22.29
N ASP A 435 -9.08 17.86 21.89
CA ASP A 435 -9.93 17.96 20.71
C ASP A 435 -9.21 17.59 19.40
N ASN A 436 -9.73 16.61 18.73
CA ASN A 436 -9.47 16.31 17.32
C ASN A 436 -10.52 17.00 16.42
N ALA A 437 -10.46 16.79 15.11
CA ALA A 437 -11.42 17.39 14.18
C ALA A 437 -12.87 16.92 14.44
N PHE A 438 -13.04 15.65 14.79
CA PHE A 438 -14.34 15.08 15.12
C PHE A 438 -14.94 15.74 16.37
N ALA A 439 -14.16 15.88 17.46
CA ALA A 439 -14.58 16.54 18.69
C ALA A 439 -14.99 18.01 18.45
N LYS A 440 -14.18 18.74 17.66
CA LYS A 440 -14.49 20.13 17.29
C LYS A 440 -15.82 20.25 16.57
N ARG A 441 -16.08 19.36 15.59
CA ARG A 441 -17.36 19.32 14.88
C ARG A 441 -18.52 18.95 15.81
N MET A 442 -18.34 17.98 16.71
CA MET A 442 -19.37 17.62 17.68
C MET A 442 -19.76 18.80 18.58
N ARG A 443 -18.78 19.59 19.04
CA ARG A 443 -19.07 20.82 19.79
C ARG A 443 -19.81 21.86 18.95
N ASN A 444 -19.28 22.15 17.77
CA ASN A 444 -19.79 23.24 16.94
C ASN A 444 -21.17 22.93 16.35
N ASP A 445 -21.36 21.70 15.86
CA ASP A 445 -22.57 21.34 15.13
C ASP A 445 -23.72 20.94 16.07
N TYR A 446 -23.41 20.39 17.28
CA TYR A 446 -24.41 19.84 18.19
C TYR A 446 -24.43 20.48 19.60
N GLY A 447 -23.42 21.27 19.95
CA GLY A 447 -23.25 21.73 21.34
C GLY A 447 -22.83 20.59 22.28
N ALA A 448 -22.23 19.52 21.75
CA ALA A 448 -21.92 18.32 22.51
C ALA A 448 -20.86 18.58 23.59
N ALA A 449 -21.09 18.05 24.79
CA ALA A 449 -20.03 17.88 25.77
C ALA A 449 -19.04 16.81 25.26
N VAL A 450 -17.74 16.98 25.58
CA VAL A 450 -16.71 16.04 25.16
C VAL A 450 -15.99 15.46 26.38
N PHE A 451 -15.96 14.13 26.45
CA PHE A 451 -15.21 13.37 27.43
C PHE A 451 -14.05 12.65 26.75
N TYR A 452 -12.86 12.70 27.37
CA TYR A 452 -11.66 12.04 26.86
C TYR A 452 -11.31 10.86 27.75
N PHE A 453 -10.93 9.75 27.13
CA PHE A 453 -10.43 8.57 27.82
C PHE A 453 -9.26 7.99 27.00
N ASN A 454 -8.02 8.21 27.48
CA ASN A 454 -6.84 7.64 26.85
C ASN A 454 -6.54 6.22 27.35
N TYR A 455 -5.77 5.46 26.57
CA TYR A 455 -5.48 4.04 26.86
C TYR A 455 -4.62 3.78 28.11
N LYS A 456 -4.08 4.82 28.74
CA LYS A 456 -3.30 4.72 29.99
C LYS A 456 -4.15 4.93 31.24
N GLN A 457 -5.41 5.33 31.09
CA GLN A 457 -6.33 5.52 32.20
C GLN A 457 -6.78 4.18 32.77
N ASP A 458 -6.93 4.12 34.09
CA ASP A 458 -7.40 2.94 34.80
C ASP A 458 -8.94 2.81 34.79
N ALA A 459 -9.41 1.67 35.28
CA ALA A 459 -10.85 1.37 35.35
C ALA A 459 -11.60 2.14 36.45
N ALA A 460 -10.94 2.80 37.39
CA ALA A 460 -11.56 3.40 38.58
C ALA A 460 -12.60 4.48 38.23
N ARG A 461 -12.43 5.16 37.11
CA ARG A 461 -13.33 6.23 36.64
C ARG A 461 -14.46 5.76 35.72
N ILE A 462 -14.47 4.50 35.29
CA ILE A 462 -15.43 4.00 34.29
C ILE A 462 -16.86 4.14 34.81
N LEU A 463 -17.14 3.56 35.99
CA LEU A 463 -18.50 3.55 36.53
C LEU A 463 -19.06 4.96 36.73
N SER A 464 -18.29 5.84 37.37
CA SER A 464 -18.72 7.23 37.60
C SER A 464 -18.93 8.01 36.29
N THR A 465 -18.09 7.78 35.28
CA THR A 465 -18.25 8.40 33.96
C THR A 465 -19.49 7.88 33.24
N VAL A 466 -19.73 6.58 33.25
CA VAL A 466 -20.93 5.97 32.64
C VAL A 466 -22.20 6.46 33.31
N GLU A 467 -22.24 6.48 34.65
CA GLU A 467 -23.41 6.96 35.41
C GLU A 467 -23.70 8.45 35.14
N LEU A 468 -22.64 9.30 35.12
CA LEU A 468 -22.79 10.71 34.78
C LEU A 468 -23.38 10.90 33.37
N ILE A 469 -22.82 10.18 32.37
CA ILE A 469 -23.27 10.26 30.98
C ILE A 469 -24.73 9.78 30.88
N LYS A 470 -25.08 8.64 31.44
CA LYS A 470 -26.45 8.09 31.44
C LYS A 470 -27.48 9.04 32.07
N LYS A 471 -27.09 9.70 33.15
CA LYS A 471 -27.99 10.61 33.87
C LYS A 471 -28.23 11.92 33.10
N ARG A 472 -27.22 12.41 32.36
CA ARG A 472 -27.23 13.77 31.81
C ARG A 472 -27.57 13.85 30.32
N TYR A 473 -27.16 12.85 29.53
CA TYR A 473 -27.23 12.93 28.08
C TYR A 473 -28.16 11.89 27.46
N LYS A 474 -28.90 12.28 26.42
CA LYS A 474 -29.83 11.41 25.71
C LYS A 474 -29.18 10.65 24.55
N LYS A 475 -28.13 11.23 23.94
CA LYS A 475 -27.43 10.70 22.76
C LYS A 475 -25.94 10.61 23.06
N VAL A 476 -25.34 9.43 22.77
CA VAL A 476 -23.93 9.16 23.01
C VAL A 476 -23.24 8.85 21.68
N VAL A 477 -22.30 9.69 21.28
CA VAL A 477 -21.42 9.43 20.14
C VAL A 477 -20.06 9.00 20.68
N ILE A 478 -19.53 7.90 20.19
CA ILE A 478 -18.26 7.32 20.63
C ILE A 478 -17.30 7.27 19.45
N GLY A 479 -16.11 7.83 19.62
CA GLY A 479 -15.02 7.73 18.64
C GLY A 479 -13.84 6.97 19.23
N ILE A 480 -13.36 5.95 18.52
CA ILE A 480 -12.18 5.16 18.91
C ILE A 480 -11.02 5.61 18.03
N HIS A 481 -9.99 6.18 18.66
CA HIS A 481 -8.89 6.89 18.00
C HIS A 481 -7.50 6.41 18.44
N ASN A 482 -6.46 6.78 17.71
CA ASN A 482 -5.04 6.69 18.09
C ASN A 482 -4.58 5.31 18.61
N TYR A 483 -5.19 4.22 18.20
CA TYR A 483 -4.68 2.89 18.50
C TYR A 483 -3.63 2.45 17.47
N ASN A 484 -2.83 1.44 17.81
CA ASN A 484 -1.75 0.96 16.96
C ASN A 484 -2.30 0.33 15.68
N ARG A 485 -1.53 0.44 14.61
CA ARG A 485 -1.87 -0.21 13.34
C ARG A 485 -1.70 -1.73 13.37
N ALA A 486 -0.65 -2.20 14.05
CA ALA A 486 -0.34 -3.60 14.19
C ALA A 486 -1.25 -4.28 15.23
N PRO A 487 -1.65 -5.56 15.01
CA PRO A 487 -2.59 -6.28 15.88
C PRO A 487 -2.03 -6.66 17.24
N ALA A 488 -0.71 -6.54 17.44
CA ALA A 488 -0.05 -6.89 18.69
C ALA A 488 -0.70 -6.17 19.89
N ASN A 489 -0.85 -6.89 21.01
CA ASN A 489 -1.47 -6.38 22.23
C ASN A 489 -2.85 -5.74 21.99
N ASN A 490 -3.67 -6.37 21.14
CA ASN A 490 -4.98 -5.87 20.74
C ASN A 490 -4.94 -4.41 20.27
N PHE A 491 -4.01 -4.09 19.36
CA PHE A 491 -3.78 -2.72 18.84
C PHE A 491 -3.39 -1.69 19.92
N GLY A 492 -2.93 -2.12 21.08
CA GLY A 492 -2.65 -1.25 22.23
C GLY A 492 -3.91 -0.68 22.91
N ILE A 493 -5.09 -1.16 22.58
CA ILE A 493 -6.36 -0.76 23.19
C ILE A 493 -6.47 -1.42 24.56
N SER A 494 -6.56 -0.61 25.63
CA SER A 494 -6.64 -1.13 26.99
C SER A 494 -8.00 -1.77 27.29
N LYS A 495 -8.00 -2.79 28.18
CA LYS A 495 -9.23 -3.41 28.65
C LYS A 495 -10.20 -2.39 29.26
N ALA A 496 -9.69 -1.40 30.01
CA ALA A 496 -10.48 -0.32 30.57
C ALA A 496 -11.25 0.48 29.48
N ALA A 497 -10.59 0.78 28.36
CA ALA A 497 -11.25 1.46 27.23
C ALA A 497 -12.35 0.57 26.60
N ILE A 498 -12.08 -0.73 26.42
CA ILE A 498 -13.07 -1.67 25.89
C ILE A 498 -14.30 -1.75 26.82
N ASP A 499 -14.06 -1.89 28.12
CA ASP A 499 -15.12 -1.99 29.12
C ASP A 499 -15.98 -0.71 29.18
N LEU A 500 -15.35 0.49 29.10
CA LEU A 500 -16.05 1.76 29.06
C LEU A 500 -16.97 1.86 27.83
N VAL A 501 -16.42 1.57 26.65
CA VAL A 501 -17.19 1.62 25.39
C VAL A 501 -18.34 0.62 25.41
N THR A 502 -18.11 -0.61 25.87
CA THR A 502 -19.15 -1.65 25.97
C THR A 502 -20.30 -1.22 26.88
N GLN A 503 -20.00 -0.60 28.03
CA GLN A 503 -21.03 -0.09 28.94
C GLN A 503 -21.83 1.07 28.32
N LEU A 504 -21.16 1.98 27.61
CA LEU A 504 -21.83 3.09 26.90
C LEU A 504 -22.71 2.60 25.74
N GLN A 505 -22.31 1.55 25.03
CA GLN A 505 -23.09 0.94 23.94
C GLN A 505 -24.40 0.25 24.42
N GLN A 506 -24.53 -0.02 25.71
CA GLN A 506 -25.78 -0.47 26.30
C GLN A 506 -26.85 0.64 26.26
N GLN A 507 -26.47 1.90 26.08
CA GLN A 507 -27.39 2.99 25.78
C GLN A 507 -28.07 2.74 24.44
N ALA A 508 -29.41 2.82 24.39
CA ALA A 508 -30.18 2.60 23.18
C ALA A 508 -29.78 3.57 22.04
N ASN A 509 -29.47 4.81 22.41
CA ASN A 509 -29.14 5.90 21.49
C ASN A 509 -27.62 6.17 21.44
N SER A 510 -26.81 5.13 21.17
CA SER A 510 -25.37 5.27 20.99
C SER A 510 -24.93 4.89 19.57
N VAL A 511 -23.93 5.60 19.05
CA VAL A 511 -23.25 5.30 17.80
C VAL A 511 -21.75 5.29 18.01
N THR A 512 -21.07 4.26 17.46
CA THR A 512 -19.64 4.05 17.61
C THR A 512 -18.93 4.17 16.27
N PHE A 513 -17.93 5.04 16.19
CA PHE A 513 -17.02 5.23 15.06
C PHE A 513 -15.66 4.64 15.42
N VAL A 514 -15.12 3.75 14.58
CA VAL A 514 -13.81 3.13 14.77
C VAL A 514 -12.83 3.68 13.73
N PHE A 515 -11.89 4.54 14.16
CA PHE A 515 -10.91 5.22 13.32
C PHE A 515 -9.58 4.46 13.33
N GLY A 516 -9.25 3.81 12.21
CA GLY A 516 -8.01 3.04 12.04
C GLY A 516 -8.28 1.62 11.55
N ASN A 517 -7.39 0.70 11.88
CA ASN A 517 -7.44 -0.68 11.40
C ASN A 517 -8.77 -1.37 11.73
N PRO A 518 -9.54 -1.88 10.73
CA PRO A 518 -10.89 -2.41 10.96
C PRO A 518 -10.92 -3.67 11.82
N TYR A 519 -9.84 -4.43 11.94
CA TYR A 519 -9.79 -5.59 12.82
C TYR A 519 -9.97 -5.26 14.31
N ALA A 520 -9.77 -3.98 14.72
CA ALA A 520 -10.06 -3.55 16.08
C ALA A 520 -11.56 -3.59 16.42
N ILE A 521 -12.43 -3.59 15.41
CA ILE A 521 -13.90 -3.68 15.55
C ILE A 521 -14.34 -4.96 16.28
N LYS A 522 -13.51 -6.03 16.25
CA LYS A 522 -13.76 -7.27 17.00
C LYS A 522 -14.12 -7.06 18.47
N ASN A 523 -13.66 -5.96 19.06
CA ASN A 523 -13.93 -5.64 20.46
C ASN A 523 -15.38 -5.13 20.68
N TRP A 524 -16.12 -4.76 19.63
CA TRP A 524 -17.42 -4.06 19.73
C TRP A 524 -18.44 -4.51 18.69
N CYS A 525 -18.39 -5.77 18.25
CA CYS A 525 -19.33 -6.31 17.24
C CYS A 525 -20.82 -6.25 17.68
N THR A 526 -21.09 -6.22 18.98
CA THR A 526 -22.45 -6.13 19.53
C THR A 526 -23.03 -4.71 19.55
N ALA A 527 -22.28 -3.68 19.14
CA ALA A 527 -22.76 -2.29 19.08
C ALA A 527 -24.02 -2.17 18.22
N LYS A 528 -24.98 -1.32 18.64
CA LYS A 528 -26.25 -1.13 17.93
C LYS A 528 -26.12 -0.27 16.68
N ASN A 529 -25.25 0.72 16.71
CA ASN A 529 -24.87 1.53 15.56
C ASN A 529 -23.36 1.58 15.49
N LEU A 530 -22.78 1.10 14.37
CA LEU A 530 -21.34 0.87 14.25
C LEU A 530 -20.85 1.25 12.86
N ILE A 531 -19.80 2.09 12.84
CA ILE A 531 -19.18 2.61 11.61
C ILE A 531 -17.69 2.32 11.62
N ALA A 532 -17.17 1.74 10.52
CA ALA A 532 -15.75 1.60 10.25
C ALA A 532 -15.23 2.78 9.44
N CYS A 533 -14.16 3.42 9.92
CA CYS A 533 -13.57 4.63 9.30
C CYS A 533 -12.18 4.39 8.71
N TYR A 534 -11.51 3.28 9.02
CA TYR A 534 -10.23 2.78 8.46
C TYR A 534 -8.98 3.60 8.77
N GLU A 535 -9.06 4.93 8.80
CA GLU A 535 -7.95 5.83 9.15
C GLU A 535 -8.41 6.91 10.12
N ASP A 536 -7.45 7.61 10.74
CA ASP A 536 -7.69 8.55 11.84
C ASP A 536 -6.99 9.90 11.59
N ASP A 537 -7.49 10.65 10.62
CA ASP A 537 -7.04 12.01 10.32
C ASP A 537 -8.20 12.99 10.21
N ALA A 538 -7.89 14.27 10.14
CA ALA A 538 -8.89 15.34 10.14
C ALA A 538 -9.88 15.26 8.97
N ILE A 539 -9.45 14.80 7.79
CA ILE A 539 -10.34 14.68 6.62
C ILE A 539 -11.35 13.55 6.86
N ILE A 540 -10.85 12.37 7.26
CA ILE A 540 -11.71 11.20 7.54
C ILE A 540 -12.69 11.52 8.68
N GLN A 541 -12.22 12.18 9.74
CA GLN A 541 -13.04 12.59 10.87
C GLN A 541 -14.15 13.55 10.46
N ASN A 542 -13.88 14.53 9.59
CA ASN A 542 -14.90 15.45 9.07
C ASN A 542 -15.92 14.73 8.19
N ILE A 543 -15.47 13.84 7.30
CA ILE A 543 -16.37 13.03 6.46
C ILE A 543 -17.23 12.09 7.31
N ALA A 544 -16.71 11.55 8.41
CA ALA A 544 -17.47 10.73 9.34
C ALA A 544 -18.60 11.53 10.03
N ILE A 545 -18.39 12.82 10.33
CA ILE A 545 -19.48 13.71 10.81
C ILE A 545 -20.49 13.98 9.69
N ASP A 546 -20.05 14.21 8.46
CA ASP A 546 -20.97 14.41 7.34
C ASP A 546 -21.82 13.15 7.08
N LEU A 547 -21.24 11.95 7.28
CA LEU A 547 -21.99 10.69 7.28
C LEU A 547 -22.97 10.62 8.44
N LEU A 548 -22.55 10.95 9.67
CA LEU A 548 -23.43 11.01 10.86
C LEU A 548 -24.64 11.93 10.62
N GLN A 549 -24.42 13.05 9.96
CA GLN A 549 -25.46 14.04 9.63
C GLN A 549 -26.34 13.63 8.43
N GLY A 550 -26.01 12.53 7.74
CA GLY A 550 -26.71 12.13 6.53
C GLY A 550 -26.45 13.00 5.30
N LYS A 551 -25.41 13.86 5.34
CA LYS A 551 -25.00 14.70 4.20
C LYS A 551 -24.36 13.90 3.08
N ILE A 552 -23.79 12.74 3.41
CA ILE A 552 -23.26 11.77 2.46
C ILE A 552 -23.87 10.39 2.68
N ALA A 553 -23.90 9.58 1.62
CA ALA A 553 -24.36 8.20 1.67
C ALA A 553 -23.23 7.26 2.07
N ALA A 554 -23.50 6.27 2.92
CA ALA A 554 -22.57 5.14 3.14
C ALA A 554 -22.57 4.23 1.92
N LYS A 555 -21.38 3.90 1.39
CA LYS A 555 -21.19 3.04 0.23
C LYS A 555 -20.16 1.93 0.49
N GLY A 556 -19.31 2.10 1.51
CA GLY A 556 -18.24 1.21 1.83
C GLY A 556 -18.72 -0.19 2.22
N LYS A 557 -17.86 -1.18 1.95
CA LYS A 557 -18.03 -2.58 2.38
C LYS A 557 -16.75 -3.04 3.05
N LEU A 558 -16.86 -3.82 4.14
CA LEU A 558 -15.67 -4.36 4.81
C LEU A 558 -14.78 -5.13 3.83
N PRO A 559 -13.50 -4.80 3.76
CA PRO A 559 -12.53 -5.53 2.92
C PRO A 559 -12.07 -6.84 3.58
N VAL A 560 -12.36 -7.05 4.84
CA VAL A 560 -11.95 -8.20 5.66
C VAL A 560 -13.02 -8.61 6.65
N THR A 561 -13.00 -9.87 7.06
CA THR A 561 -13.80 -10.40 8.16
C THR A 561 -13.21 -9.94 9.50
N VAL A 562 -14.01 -9.29 10.33
CA VAL A 562 -13.57 -8.75 11.63
C VAL A 562 -14.12 -9.56 12.81
N CYS A 563 -15.30 -10.18 12.67
CA CYS A 563 -15.90 -11.10 13.62
C CYS A 563 -16.99 -11.93 12.93
N GLU A 564 -17.66 -12.83 13.69
CA GLU A 564 -18.72 -13.70 13.15
C GLU A 564 -19.89 -12.91 12.53
N GLU A 565 -20.23 -11.75 13.11
CA GLU A 565 -21.33 -10.90 12.66
C GLU A 565 -20.97 -10.07 11.42
N TYR A 566 -19.69 -9.69 11.27
CA TYR A 566 -19.23 -8.83 10.18
C TYR A 566 -18.12 -9.50 9.38
N LYS A 567 -18.54 -10.16 8.31
CA LYS A 567 -17.66 -10.83 7.33
C LYS A 567 -17.23 -9.86 6.22
N PHE A 568 -16.28 -10.28 5.41
CA PHE A 568 -15.97 -9.60 4.14
C PHE A 568 -17.25 -9.22 3.38
N GLY A 569 -17.31 -8.01 2.85
CA GLY A 569 -18.46 -7.49 2.11
C GLY A 569 -19.60 -6.93 2.99
N SER A 570 -19.52 -7.08 4.32
CA SER A 570 -20.50 -6.46 5.24
C SER A 570 -20.50 -4.95 5.11
N GLY A 571 -21.69 -4.35 5.17
CA GLY A 571 -21.90 -2.91 5.12
C GLY A 571 -23.30 -2.57 4.62
N ILE A 572 -23.91 -1.55 5.19
CA ILE A 572 -25.23 -1.05 4.83
C ILE A 572 -25.04 0.15 3.91
N THR A 573 -25.68 0.13 2.73
CA THR A 573 -25.74 1.29 1.85
C THR A 573 -26.87 2.20 2.32
N THR A 574 -26.58 3.50 2.46
CA THR A 574 -27.59 4.52 2.83
C THR A 574 -27.79 5.51 1.70
N SER A 575 -28.83 6.31 1.78
CA SER A 575 -29.03 7.49 0.91
C SER A 575 -28.63 8.77 1.64
N VAL A 576 -28.38 9.82 0.89
CA VAL A 576 -28.27 11.19 1.43
C VAL A 576 -29.63 11.61 2.00
N PHE A 577 -29.63 12.16 3.20
CA PHE A 577 -30.85 12.69 3.80
C PHE A 577 -31.13 14.08 3.20
N SER A 578 -32.21 14.22 2.41
CA SER A 578 -32.68 15.53 1.96
C SER A 578 -33.74 16.04 2.94
N ALA A 579 -33.48 17.17 3.59
CA ALA A 579 -34.43 17.84 4.46
C ALA A 579 -35.70 18.36 3.70
N HIS A 580 -35.69 18.29 2.37
CA HIS A 580 -36.77 18.70 1.48
C HIS A 580 -37.34 17.49 0.76
N GLY A 581 -38.24 16.74 1.41
CA GLY A 581 -38.89 15.61 0.77
C GLY A 581 -39.85 14.86 1.68
N GLY A 582 -40.86 15.56 2.19
CA GLY A 582 -42.07 14.92 2.65
C GLY A 582 -42.84 14.36 1.45
N ASN A 583 -42.45 13.19 0.95
CA ASN A 583 -43.32 12.35 0.13
C ASN A 583 -43.36 10.95 0.79
N ARG A 584 -44.41 10.77 1.61
CA ARG A 584 -44.86 9.43 1.95
C ARG A 584 -45.23 8.73 0.64
N PRO A 585 -44.79 7.48 0.40
CA PRO A 585 -45.30 6.74 -0.74
C PRO A 585 -46.82 6.53 -0.52
N CYS A 586 -47.63 7.00 -1.48
CA CYS A 586 -49.02 6.63 -1.59
C CYS A 586 -49.16 5.13 -1.65
N GLY A 587 -49.76 4.56 -0.63
CA GLY A 587 -50.17 3.16 -0.65
C GLY A 587 -51.19 2.93 -1.77
N HIS A 588 -50.87 2.16 -2.78
CA HIS A 588 -51.86 1.52 -3.61
C HIS A 588 -52.38 0.28 -2.84
N ARG A 589 -53.59 0.45 -2.30
CA ARG A 589 -54.51 -0.68 -2.09
C ARG A 589 -55.08 -1.05 -3.47
N GLN A 590 -54.78 -2.23 -3.92
CA GLN A 590 -55.76 -3.16 -4.51
C GLN A 590 -55.15 -4.56 -4.47
#